data_c2894c8bca5aa0218b7edd2a0c2d07e8
#
_entry.id   c2894c8bca5aa0218b7edd2a0c2d07e8
#
_cell.length_a   1.000
_cell.length_b   1.000
_cell.length_c   1.000
_cell.angle_alpha   90.00
_cell.angle_beta   90.00
_cell.angle_gamma   90.00
#
_symmetry.space_group_name_H-M   'P 1'
#
loop_
_entity.id
_entity.type
_entity.pdbx_description
1 polymer ?
#
loop_
_entity_poly.entity_id
_entity_poly.type
_entity_poly.pdbx_seq_one_letter_code
_entity_poly.pdbx_strand_id
1 'polypeptide(L)'
;MANNDMEVIEYKILKYLYECLKSGHRAVLEEIAWHCKLFEITREYWLVIMQDLIENGFVSGLKYVSAKDMECVLETGTFAITRKGREYLLQNSLMKKAENMLGEVFKITLGGVIGML
;
A
#
# COMPACT_ATOMS: atom_id res chain seq x y z
N MET A 1 -9.32 -14.71 -6.95
CA MET A 1 -8.31 -13.88 -6.25
C MET A 1 -8.64 -13.87 -4.77
N ALA A 2 -7.67 -14.24 -3.93
CA ALA A 2 -7.89 -14.31 -2.48
C ALA A 2 -7.55 -12.98 -1.79
N ASN A 3 -8.15 -12.74 -0.63
CA ASN A 3 -7.98 -11.47 0.10
C ASN A 3 -6.53 -11.13 0.47
N ASN A 4 -5.68 -12.13 0.59
CA ASN A 4 -4.27 -11.92 0.95
C ASN A 4 -3.31 -12.14 -0.22
N ASP A 5 -3.82 -12.24 -1.45
CA ASP A 5 -2.95 -12.30 -2.62
C ASP A 5 -2.12 -11.02 -2.71
N MET A 6 -0.90 -11.16 -3.23
CA MET A 6 0.05 -10.03 -3.30
C MET A 6 -0.57 -8.83 -4.01
N GLU A 7 -1.24 -9.03 -5.12
CA GLU A 7 -1.88 -7.97 -5.90
C GLU A 7 -2.99 -7.26 -5.12
N VAL A 8 -3.71 -7.99 -4.27
CA VAL A 8 -4.76 -7.40 -3.43
C VAL A 8 -4.14 -6.50 -2.36
N ILE A 9 -3.08 -6.97 -1.72
CA ILE A 9 -2.38 -6.16 -0.70
C ILE A 9 -1.73 -4.94 -1.35
N GLU A 10 -1.09 -5.11 -2.51
CA GLU A 10 -0.52 -3.99 -3.26
C GLU A 10 -1.60 -2.96 -3.62
N TYR A 11 -2.75 -3.43 -4.07
CA TYR A 11 -3.89 -2.55 -4.37
C TYR A 11 -4.29 -1.73 -3.13
N LYS A 12 -4.44 -2.40 -1.99
CA LYS A 12 -4.84 -1.72 -0.75
C LYS A 12 -3.85 -0.65 -0.34
N ILE A 13 -2.55 -0.95 -0.43
CA ILE A 13 -1.50 0.01 -0.07
C ILE A 13 -1.50 1.20 -1.04
N LEU A 14 -1.51 0.93 -2.35
CA LEU A 14 -1.48 1.99 -3.36
C LEU A 14 -2.75 2.84 -3.32
N LYS A 15 -3.91 2.21 -3.11
CA LYS A 15 -5.17 2.94 -3.00
C LYS A 15 -5.19 3.83 -1.77
N TYR A 16 -4.68 3.35 -0.63
CA TYR A 16 -4.51 4.17 0.56
C TYR A 16 -3.67 5.42 0.25
N LEU A 17 -2.53 5.23 -0.38
CA LEU A 17 -1.64 6.35 -0.72
C LEU A 17 -2.28 7.33 -1.70
N TYR A 18 -3.02 6.82 -2.66
CA TYR A 18 -3.71 7.65 -3.64
C TYR A 18 -4.80 8.50 -2.98
N GLU A 19 -5.60 7.90 -2.10
CA GLU A 19 -6.63 8.63 -1.36
C GLU A 19 -6.02 9.65 -0.39
N CYS A 20 -4.89 9.33 0.24
CA CYS A 20 -4.14 10.29 1.06
C CYS A 20 -3.74 11.51 0.23
N LEU A 21 -3.21 11.27 -0.97
CA LEU A 21 -2.79 12.34 -1.86
C LEU A 21 -3.97 13.25 -2.23
N LYS A 22 -5.11 12.66 -2.60
CA LYS A 22 -6.29 13.43 -3.00
C LYS A 22 -6.94 14.20 -1.87
N SER A 23 -6.92 13.65 -0.67
CA SER A 23 -7.60 14.26 0.50
C SER A 23 -6.71 15.21 1.29
N GLY A 24 -5.40 15.25 0.99
CA GLY A 24 -4.45 16.02 1.77
C GLY A 24 -4.08 15.37 3.10
N HIS A 25 -4.48 14.12 3.32
CA HIS A 25 -4.09 13.38 4.53
C HIS A 25 -2.65 12.91 4.40
N ARG A 26 -1.87 13.12 5.46
CA ARG A 26 -0.48 12.65 5.48
C ARG A 26 -0.46 11.12 5.58
N ALA A 27 0.21 10.47 4.62
CA ALA A 27 0.37 9.02 4.66
C ALA A 27 1.27 8.61 5.82
N VAL A 28 0.84 7.60 6.57
CA VAL A 28 1.56 7.09 7.73
C VAL A 28 1.85 5.62 7.51
N LEU A 29 3.12 5.23 7.62
CA LEU A 29 3.54 3.86 7.37
C LEU A 29 2.83 2.85 8.28
N GLU A 30 2.56 3.23 9.51
CA GLU A 30 1.85 2.39 10.47
C GLU A 30 0.44 2.01 10.02
N GLU A 31 -0.22 2.86 9.24
CA GLU A 31 -1.56 2.59 8.74
C GLU A 31 -1.59 1.52 7.66
N ILE A 32 -0.45 1.19 7.08
CA ILE A 32 -0.30 0.13 6.08
C ILE A 32 0.78 -0.89 6.45
N ALA A 33 1.11 -1.00 7.73
CA ALA A 33 2.02 -2.04 8.22
C ALA A 33 1.34 -3.41 8.17
N TRP A 34 2.08 -4.48 8.42
CA TRP A 34 1.59 -5.86 8.27
C TRP A 34 0.41 -6.19 9.17
N HIS A 35 0.18 -5.43 10.22
CA HIS A 35 -0.93 -5.60 11.15
C HIS A 35 -1.65 -4.27 11.26
N CYS A 36 -2.63 -4.05 10.40
CA CYS A 36 -3.35 -2.79 10.33
C CYS A 36 -4.84 -3.01 10.05
N LYS A 37 -5.59 -1.92 10.01
CA LYS A 37 -7.05 -1.99 9.78
C LYS A 37 -7.41 -2.44 8.37
N LEU A 38 -6.51 -2.28 7.41
CA LEU A 38 -6.77 -2.60 6.01
C LEU A 38 -6.48 -4.06 5.68
N PHE A 39 -5.53 -4.67 6.40
CA PHE A 39 -5.16 -6.07 6.18
C PHE A 39 -4.35 -6.61 7.36
N GLU A 40 -4.24 -7.92 7.42
CA GLU A 40 -3.40 -8.59 8.40
C GLU A 40 -2.64 -9.71 7.69
N ILE A 41 -1.32 -9.58 7.64
CA ILE A 41 -0.41 -10.52 6.98
C ILE A 41 0.83 -10.68 7.86
N THR A 42 1.70 -11.61 7.53
CA THR A 42 2.96 -11.75 8.26
C THR A 42 3.90 -10.59 7.91
N ARG A 43 4.80 -10.28 8.83
CA ARG A 43 5.82 -9.26 8.58
C ARG A 43 6.69 -9.63 7.38
N GLU A 44 7.06 -10.90 7.26
CA GLU A 44 7.90 -11.40 6.17
C GLU A 44 7.24 -11.19 4.80
N TYR A 45 5.96 -11.48 4.69
CA TYR A 45 5.19 -11.27 3.46
C TYR A 45 5.08 -9.79 3.14
N TRP A 46 4.82 -8.97 4.16
CA TRP A 46 4.74 -7.51 4.01
C TRP A 46 6.06 -6.93 3.49
N LEU A 47 7.20 -7.40 4.01
CA LEU A 47 8.51 -6.93 3.56
C LEU A 47 8.75 -7.23 2.08
N VAL A 48 8.33 -8.40 1.60
CA VAL A 48 8.44 -8.75 0.18
C VAL A 48 7.59 -7.79 -0.67
N ILE A 49 6.37 -7.53 -0.23
CA ILE A 49 5.47 -6.62 -0.95
C ILE A 49 6.03 -5.20 -0.99
N MET A 50 6.51 -4.71 0.15
CA MET A 50 7.07 -3.35 0.23
C MET A 50 8.33 -3.22 -0.61
N GLN A 51 9.21 -4.23 -0.59
CA GLN A 51 10.40 -4.25 -1.44
C GLN A 51 10.01 -4.15 -2.91
N ASP A 52 9.00 -4.91 -3.33
CA ASP A 52 8.51 -4.90 -4.70
C ASP A 52 7.98 -3.52 -5.11
N LEU A 53 7.17 -2.90 -4.25
CA LEU A 53 6.63 -1.57 -4.51
C LEU A 53 7.73 -0.50 -4.61
N ILE A 54 8.72 -0.59 -3.72
CA ILE A 54 9.84 0.36 -3.70
C ILE A 54 10.72 0.19 -4.93
N GLU A 55 11.10 -1.05 -5.25
CA GLU A 55 11.98 -1.34 -6.38
C GLU A 55 11.35 -1.01 -7.72
N ASN A 56 10.05 -1.17 -7.85
CA ASN A 56 9.33 -0.80 -9.08
C ASN A 56 9.07 0.71 -9.18
N GLY A 57 9.41 1.47 -8.15
CA GLY A 57 9.22 2.91 -8.16
C GLY A 57 7.78 3.36 -8.03
N PHE A 58 6.91 2.54 -7.43
CA PHE A 58 5.50 2.86 -7.24
C PHE A 58 5.24 3.76 -6.04
N VAL A 59 6.17 3.78 -5.10
CA VAL A 59 6.07 4.61 -3.89
C VAL A 59 7.36 5.40 -3.70
N SER A 60 7.24 6.57 -3.09
CA SER A 60 8.38 7.44 -2.76
C SER A 60 8.51 7.60 -1.25
N GLY A 61 9.68 8.08 -0.82
CA GLY A 61 9.92 8.39 0.58
C GLY A 61 10.20 7.20 1.47
N LEU A 62 10.45 6.03 0.88
CA LEU A 62 10.78 4.81 1.60
C LEU A 62 12.05 4.19 1.06
N LYS A 63 12.77 3.50 1.94
CA LYS A 63 13.95 2.72 1.58
C LYS A 63 13.85 1.34 2.23
N TYR A 64 14.09 0.30 1.44
CA TYR A 64 14.20 -1.06 1.94
C TYR A 64 15.65 -1.29 2.37
N VAL A 65 15.85 -1.68 3.62
CA VAL A 65 17.17 -1.93 4.19
C VAL A 65 17.29 -3.40 4.57
N SER A 66 18.31 -4.05 4.01
CA SER A 66 18.64 -5.43 4.35
C SER A 66 20.02 -5.45 4.99
N ALA A 67 20.10 -5.72 6.28
CA ALA A 67 21.34 -5.89 7.02
C ALA A 67 21.41 -7.33 7.53
N LYS A 68 22.58 -7.73 7.98
CA LYS A 68 22.93 -9.13 8.28
C LYS A 68 21.88 -9.89 9.12
N ASP A 69 21.20 -9.20 10.05
CA ASP A 69 20.22 -9.81 10.94
C ASP A 69 18.90 -9.05 10.97
N MET A 70 18.68 -8.10 10.03
CA MET A 70 17.50 -7.27 10.07
C MET A 70 17.14 -6.76 8.69
N GLU A 71 15.86 -6.92 8.35
CA GLU A 71 15.28 -6.29 7.17
C GLU A 71 14.20 -5.33 7.65
N CYS A 72 14.17 -4.13 7.09
CA CYS A 72 13.16 -3.15 7.46
C CYS A 72 12.92 -2.14 6.34
N VAL A 73 11.83 -1.39 6.49
CA VAL A 73 11.48 -0.28 5.61
C VAL A 73 11.62 0.99 6.42
N LEU A 74 12.41 1.94 5.92
CA LEU A 74 12.64 3.23 6.57
C LEU A 74 12.01 4.36 5.77
N GLU A 75 11.43 5.32 6.47
CA GLU A 75 10.97 6.56 5.86
C GLU A 75 12.18 7.47 5.64
N THR A 76 12.38 7.89 4.39
CA THR A 76 13.53 8.74 4.01
C THR A 76 13.10 10.11 3.51
N GLY A 77 11.81 10.34 3.38
CA GLY A 77 11.26 11.59 2.88
C GLY A 77 9.75 11.52 2.88
N THR A 78 9.11 12.25 1.98
CA THR A 78 7.66 12.24 1.87
C THR A 78 7.17 10.90 1.34
N PHE A 79 6.45 10.17 2.18
CA PHE A 79 5.85 8.88 1.81
C PHE A 79 4.60 9.14 0.98
N ALA A 80 4.63 8.76 -0.28
CA ALA A 80 3.53 9.02 -1.21
C ALA A 80 3.58 8.04 -2.38
N ILE A 81 2.45 7.95 -3.10
CA ILE A 81 2.40 7.21 -4.36
C ILE A 81 3.06 8.07 -5.46
N THR A 82 3.84 7.43 -6.31
CA THR A 82 4.48 8.10 -7.44
C THR A 82 3.54 8.13 -8.64
N ARG A 83 3.92 8.88 -9.68
CA ARG A 83 3.18 8.86 -10.94
C ARG A 83 3.11 7.43 -11.50
N LYS A 84 4.22 6.71 -11.47
CA LYS A 84 4.29 5.33 -11.93
C LYS A 84 3.37 4.42 -11.12
N GLY A 85 3.30 4.65 -9.80
CA GLY A 85 2.38 3.92 -8.92
C GLY A 85 0.92 4.21 -9.25
N ARG A 86 0.58 5.47 -9.54
CA ARG A 86 -0.78 5.83 -9.94
C ARG A 86 -1.17 5.17 -11.27
N GLU A 87 -0.27 5.18 -12.23
CA GLU A 87 -0.53 4.53 -13.52
C GLU A 87 -0.76 3.02 -13.33
N TYR A 88 0.06 2.37 -12.53
CA TYR A 88 -0.11 0.96 -12.21
C TYR A 88 -1.47 0.70 -11.52
N LEU A 89 -1.79 1.49 -10.52
CA LEU A 89 -3.05 1.35 -9.77
C LEU A 89 -4.27 1.49 -10.66
N LEU A 90 -4.25 2.46 -11.56
CA LEU A 90 -5.44 2.84 -12.35
C LEU A 90 -5.57 2.08 -13.67
N GLN A 91 -4.47 1.54 -14.20
CA GLN A 91 -4.47 0.94 -15.54
C GLN A 91 -4.19 -0.56 -15.55
N ASN A 92 -3.56 -1.10 -14.52
CA ASN A 92 -3.19 -2.51 -14.49
C ASN A 92 -4.43 -3.40 -14.30
N SER A 93 -4.54 -4.47 -15.07
CA SER A 93 -5.70 -5.37 -15.02
C SER A 93 -5.85 -6.08 -13.68
N LEU A 94 -4.75 -6.43 -13.02
CA LEU A 94 -4.80 -7.09 -11.71
C LEU A 94 -5.28 -6.11 -10.64
N MET A 95 -4.90 -4.84 -10.75
CA MET A 95 -5.39 -3.79 -9.85
C MET A 95 -6.90 -3.61 -10.01
N LYS A 96 -7.40 -3.63 -11.23
CA LYS A 96 -8.85 -3.54 -11.48
C LYS A 96 -9.60 -4.75 -10.94
N LYS A 97 -9.03 -5.95 -11.05
CA LYS A 97 -9.63 -7.16 -10.47
C LYS A 97 -9.69 -7.06 -8.95
N ALA A 98 -8.62 -6.57 -8.31
CA ALA A 98 -8.59 -6.38 -6.87
C ALA A 98 -9.66 -5.37 -6.42
N GLU A 99 -9.78 -4.25 -7.12
CA GLU A 99 -10.80 -3.25 -6.85
C GLU A 99 -12.21 -3.84 -6.90
N ASN A 100 -12.51 -4.58 -7.97
CA ASN A 100 -13.83 -5.18 -8.14
C ASN A 100 -14.11 -6.24 -7.07
N MET A 101 -13.12 -7.03 -6.70
CA MET A 101 -13.28 -8.05 -5.67
C MET A 101 -13.57 -7.44 -4.30
N LEU A 102 -12.89 -6.36 -3.95
CA LEU A 102 -13.02 -5.74 -2.64
C LEU A 102 -14.31 -4.93 -2.48
N GLY A 103 -14.76 -4.26 -3.53
CA GLY A 103 -16.02 -3.52 -3.55
C GLY A 103 -16.11 -2.38 -2.53
N GLU A 104 -17.35 -2.14 -2.05
CA GLU A 104 -17.64 -1.01 -1.16
C GLU A 104 -17.10 -1.19 0.27
N VAL A 105 -16.99 -2.42 0.74
CA VAL A 105 -16.52 -2.70 2.11
C VAL A 105 -15.13 -2.12 2.32
N PHE A 106 -14.25 -2.32 1.36
CA PHE A 106 -12.89 -1.77 1.45
C PHE A 106 -12.91 -0.24 1.41
N LYS A 107 -13.75 0.36 0.58
CA LYS A 107 -13.86 1.82 0.48
C LYS A 107 -14.29 2.43 1.82
N ILE A 108 -15.24 1.81 2.50
CA ILE A 108 -15.71 2.26 3.82
C ILE A 108 -14.59 2.15 4.85
N THR A 109 -13.89 1.02 4.88
CA THR A 109 -12.77 0.80 5.81
C THR A 109 -11.66 1.82 5.56
N LEU A 110 -11.30 2.04 4.31
CA LEU A 110 -10.27 3.00 3.91
C LEU A 110 -10.66 4.42 4.32
N GLY A 111 -11.91 4.81 4.08
CA GLY A 111 -12.42 6.11 4.48
C GLY A 111 -12.31 6.33 5.99
N GLY A 112 -12.58 5.29 6.78
CA GLY A 112 -12.42 5.35 8.23
C GLY A 112 -10.97 5.53 8.67
N VAL A 113 -10.03 4.89 7.98
CA VAL A 113 -8.58 5.03 8.29
C VAL A 113 -8.10 6.44 7.98
N ILE A 114 -8.49 6.98 6.85
CA ILE A 114 -8.05 8.32 6.40
C ILE A 114 -8.84 9.44 7.07
N GLY A 115 -9.98 9.14 7.67
CA GLY A 115 -10.83 10.13 8.31
C GLY A 115 -11.71 10.90 7.34
N MET A 116 -12.09 10.28 6.23
CA MET A 116 -12.94 10.89 5.21
C MET A 116 -14.43 10.68 5.46
N LEU A 117 -14.76 9.91 6.46
CA LEU A 117 -16.15 9.61 6.83
C LEU A 117 -16.67 10.52 7.92
#